data_7e6ac9d43e9f3799a678b3134ee8ef1e
#
_entry.id   7e6ac9d43e9f3799a678b3134ee8ef1e
#
_cell.length_a   1.000
_cell.length_b   1.000
_cell.length_c   1.000
_cell.angle_alpha   90.00
_cell.angle_beta   90.00
_cell.angle_gamma   90.00
#
_symmetry.space_group_name_H-M   'P 1'
#
loop_
_entity.id
_entity.type
_entity.pdbx_description
1 polymer ?
#
loop_
_entity_poly.entity_id
_entity_poly.type
_entity_poly.pdbx_seq_one_letter_code
_entity_poly.pdbx_strand_id
1 'polypeptide(L)'
;MEKMKKVMLSLCVALVFNAQAAEKEIVKAQITEVTVYAQGAQLFQKANYSIKPGISEVIIEGISPYIDQNSLQVKATGSVVILDSKYSLFQPVHAVVNEASIPLKIRREIRQVEDSLKMLGFDLLEIQDEIDVLTTAKSIIANNGTLRNQGKVTDSLNLLKQAVEYYSSKVLEINKKILALRKRKVEREAKKASLDERLQKLREYQENNGIQPENDEPIHRITVTLSAKEIATGKLTISYLVENAGWVPRYDLRSDGMTSKINLTYKAQVFQNSGLDWENVRLNISTNNPYQNKTKPSLDPWYIDYNNYRVQVQQKANAKARMAEIAEADAAPMAYSNSLSLNNVNLGKTSADFVQVVRQMTSAEFKIDLPYTIKSDNEQHMVLIKVADLDAEYKYFSIPKLDNAAYLVAQLTNLDELGLVPAQANIFYDGSYIGETYLDPSVMEDTLSLSLGKDPNILVKRTLLKKESKERIIGESKERTMSYSIEV
;
A
#
# COMPACT_ATOMS: atom_id res chain seq x y z
N MET A 1 -67.57 -23.72 -41.85
CA MET A 1 -67.00 -23.57 -40.51
C MET A 1 -65.75 -24.43 -40.27
N GLU A 2 -65.68 -25.61 -40.86
CA GLU A 2 -64.53 -26.53 -40.67
C GLU A 2 -63.22 -26.08 -41.37
N LYS A 3 -63.29 -25.42 -42.52
CA LYS A 3 -62.11 -24.85 -43.22
C LYS A 3 -61.45 -23.70 -42.49
N MET A 4 -62.19 -22.90 -41.74
CA MET A 4 -61.64 -21.80 -40.93
C MET A 4 -60.94 -22.29 -39.66
N LYS A 5 -61.39 -23.43 -39.07
CA LYS A 5 -60.70 -24.01 -37.91
C LYS A 5 -59.36 -24.61 -38.26
N LYS A 6 -59.20 -25.21 -39.47
CA LYS A 6 -57.93 -25.77 -39.94
C LYS A 6 -56.88 -24.68 -40.31
N VAL A 7 -57.30 -23.54 -40.77
CA VAL A 7 -56.42 -22.39 -41.08
C VAL A 7 -55.96 -21.69 -39.75
N MET A 8 -56.85 -21.63 -38.76
CA MET A 8 -56.50 -21.08 -37.45
C MET A 8 -55.58 -22.00 -36.63
N LEU A 9 -55.69 -23.31 -36.79
CA LEU A 9 -54.80 -24.25 -36.15
C LEU A 9 -53.41 -24.33 -36.83
N SER A 10 -53.33 -24.05 -38.15
CA SER A 10 -52.08 -23.97 -38.88
C SER A 10 -51.29 -22.66 -38.59
N LEU A 11 -51.99 -21.60 -38.20
CA LEU A 11 -51.36 -20.30 -37.89
C LEU A 11 -50.77 -20.25 -36.46
N CYS A 12 -51.31 -21.10 -35.51
CA CYS A 12 -50.76 -21.24 -34.15
C CYS A 12 -49.50 -22.10 -34.03
N VAL A 13 -49.17 -22.90 -35.05
CA VAL A 13 -47.96 -23.76 -35.03
C VAL A 13 -46.71 -23.02 -35.58
N ALA A 14 -46.85 -21.87 -36.21
CA ALA A 14 -45.73 -21.13 -36.80
C ALA A 14 -45.08 -20.07 -35.89
N LEU A 15 -45.50 -19.94 -34.61
CA LEU A 15 -44.89 -19.11 -33.61
C LEU A 15 -44.15 -19.93 -32.53
N VAL A 16 -43.42 -20.94 -32.95
CA VAL A 16 -42.31 -21.46 -32.10
C VAL A 16 -41.21 -20.42 -32.20
N PHE A 17 -41.24 -19.43 -31.34
CA PHE A 17 -40.07 -18.65 -31.02
C PHE A 17 -38.99 -19.64 -30.60
N ASN A 18 -38.02 -19.88 -31.52
CA ASN A 18 -36.75 -20.42 -31.14
C ASN A 18 -36.14 -19.42 -30.15
N ALA A 19 -36.45 -19.57 -28.88
CA ALA A 19 -35.64 -19.02 -27.80
C ALA A 19 -34.30 -19.78 -27.88
N GLN A 20 -33.44 -19.36 -28.77
CA GLN A 20 -32.07 -19.82 -28.87
C GLN A 20 -31.43 -19.42 -27.55
N ALA A 21 -31.23 -20.40 -26.65
CA ALA A 21 -30.46 -20.16 -25.43
C ALA A 21 -29.11 -19.58 -25.85
N ALA A 22 -28.75 -18.42 -25.29
CA ALA A 22 -27.47 -17.80 -25.57
C ALA A 22 -26.36 -18.81 -25.35
N GLU A 23 -25.55 -19.05 -26.37
CA GLU A 23 -24.40 -19.97 -26.26
C GLU A 23 -23.43 -19.41 -25.22
N LYS A 24 -23.00 -20.24 -24.28
CA LYS A 24 -22.08 -19.84 -23.20
C LYS A 24 -20.69 -20.34 -23.50
N GLU A 25 -19.73 -19.45 -23.63
CA GLU A 25 -18.32 -19.77 -23.78
C GLU A 25 -17.58 -19.37 -22.50
N ILE A 26 -16.83 -20.28 -21.89
CA ILE A 26 -16.01 -20.01 -20.71
C ILE A 26 -14.56 -19.82 -21.16
N VAL A 27 -13.96 -18.68 -20.84
CA VAL A 27 -12.59 -18.34 -21.23
C VAL A 27 -11.82 -17.86 -20.00
N LYS A 28 -10.52 -18.17 -19.94
CA LYS A 28 -9.64 -17.68 -18.88
C LYS A 28 -8.92 -16.42 -19.33
N ALA A 29 -9.02 -15.35 -18.57
CA ALA A 29 -8.28 -14.12 -18.82
C ALA A 29 -6.86 -14.19 -18.25
N GLN A 30 -5.93 -13.51 -18.93
CA GLN A 30 -4.53 -13.36 -18.49
C GLN A 30 -4.21 -11.89 -18.32
N ILE A 31 -3.54 -11.54 -17.21
CA ILE A 31 -3.05 -10.19 -16.96
C ILE A 31 -1.90 -9.92 -17.95
N THR A 32 -1.99 -8.83 -18.69
CA THR A 32 -0.96 -8.44 -19.68
C THR A 32 -0.27 -7.15 -19.29
N GLU A 33 -0.96 -6.30 -18.54
CA GLU A 33 -0.47 -4.98 -18.16
C GLU A 33 -1.09 -4.61 -16.81
N VAL A 34 -0.31 -3.92 -15.98
CA VAL A 34 -0.74 -3.42 -14.67
C VAL A 34 -0.26 -1.99 -14.52
N THR A 35 -1.17 -1.07 -14.15
CA THR A 35 -0.82 0.27 -13.72
C THR A 35 -0.98 0.36 -12.22
N VAL A 36 0.14 0.53 -11.51
CA VAL A 36 0.15 0.65 -10.05
C VAL A 36 0.12 2.12 -9.66
N TYR A 37 -0.84 2.48 -8.82
CA TYR A 37 -1.02 3.80 -8.25
C TYR A 37 -0.40 3.87 -6.83
N ALA A 38 -0.30 5.06 -6.26
CA ALA A 38 0.09 5.20 -4.85
C ALA A 38 -0.85 4.39 -3.92
N GLN A 39 -2.12 4.26 -4.32
CA GLN A 39 -3.13 3.42 -3.68
C GLN A 39 -3.91 2.70 -4.77
N GLY A 40 -3.92 1.37 -4.71
CA GLY A 40 -4.56 0.50 -5.68
C GLY A 40 -3.75 0.24 -6.96
N ALA A 41 -4.27 -0.63 -7.80
CA ALA A 41 -3.74 -0.91 -9.13
C ALA A 41 -4.87 -1.11 -10.14
N GLN A 42 -4.62 -0.79 -11.41
CA GLN A 42 -5.49 -1.13 -12.53
C GLN A 42 -4.92 -2.32 -13.27
N LEU A 43 -5.68 -3.40 -13.31
CA LEU A 43 -5.31 -4.61 -14.03
C LEU A 43 -5.91 -4.57 -15.44
N PHE A 44 -5.10 -4.93 -16.42
CA PHE A 44 -5.54 -5.11 -17.80
C PHE A 44 -5.36 -6.58 -18.17
N GLN A 45 -6.47 -7.23 -18.44
CA GLN A 45 -6.53 -8.64 -18.80
C GLN A 45 -7.00 -8.82 -20.23
N LYS A 46 -6.55 -9.91 -20.87
CA LYS A 46 -6.98 -10.30 -22.21
C LYS A 46 -7.50 -11.73 -22.20
N ALA A 47 -8.62 -11.93 -22.92
CA ALA A 47 -9.19 -13.23 -23.20
C ALA A 47 -9.52 -13.33 -24.69
N ASN A 48 -9.31 -14.49 -25.30
CA ASN A 48 -9.75 -14.73 -26.67
C ASN A 48 -11.16 -15.28 -26.64
N TYR A 49 -11.97 -14.94 -27.63
CA TYR A 49 -13.33 -15.48 -27.80
C TYR A 49 -13.58 -15.92 -29.22
N SER A 50 -14.53 -16.87 -29.39
CA SER A 50 -15.02 -17.34 -30.69
C SER A 50 -16.52 -17.62 -30.58
N ILE A 51 -17.34 -16.75 -31.17
CA ILE A 51 -18.80 -16.82 -31.05
C ILE A 51 -19.47 -16.99 -32.42
N LYS A 52 -20.63 -17.65 -32.39
CA LYS A 52 -21.51 -17.85 -33.54
C LYS A 52 -22.39 -16.62 -33.78
N PRO A 53 -23.03 -16.52 -34.98
CA PRO A 53 -24.01 -15.46 -35.24
C PRO A 53 -25.15 -15.49 -34.23
N GLY A 54 -25.56 -14.30 -33.74
CA GLY A 54 -26.60 -14.12 -32.73
C GLY A 54 -26.08 -13.49 -31.47
N ILE A 55 -26.74 -13.78 -30.35
CA ILE A 55 -26.36 -13.32 -28.98
C ILE A 55 -25.66 -14.46 -28.28
N SER A 56 -24.46 -14.20 -27.78
CA SER A 56 -23.64 -15.17 -27.02
C SER A 56 -23.16 -14.54 -25.71
N GLU A 57 -23.06 -15.37 -24.67
CA GLU A 57 -22.48 -14.99 -23.39
C GLU A 57 -21.06 -15.54 -23.27
N VAL A 58 -20.07 -14.66 -23.14
CA VAL A 58 -18.68 -15.05 -22.86
C VAL A 58 -18.43 -14.86 -21.37
N ILE A 59 -18.16 -15.96 -20.69
CA ILE A 59 -17.89 -15.98 -19.24
C ILE A 59 -16.37 -16.00 -19.05
N ILE A 60 -15.86 -14.98 -18.38
CA ILE A 60 -14.43 -14.77 -18.18
C ILE A 60 -14.09 -15.14 -16.75
N GLU A 61 -13.16 -16.08 -16.58
CA GLU A 61 -12.58 -16.49 -15.31
C GLU A 61 -11.16 -15.96 -15.12
N GLY A 62 -10.59 -16.10 -13.91
CA GLY A 62 -9.29 -15.55 -13.55
C GLY A 62 -9.37 -14.07 -13.20
N ILE A 63 -10.47 -13.66 -12.60
CA ILE A 63 -10.72 -12.30 -12.13
C ILE A 63 -10.33 -12.18 -10.66
N SER A 64 -9.73 -11.06 -10.28
CA SER A 64 -9.37 -10.77 -8.90
C SER A 64 -10.59 -10.80 -7.97
N PRO A 65 -10.50 -11.44 -6.79
CA PRO A 65 -11.55 -11.36 -5.78
C PRO A 65 -11.75 -9.94 -5.22
N TYR A 66 -10.76 -9.07 -5.37
CA TYR A 66 -10.75 -7.69 -4.85
C TYR A 66 -11.06 -6.65 -5.94
N ILE A 67 -11.81 -7.04 -6.98
CA ILE A 67 -12.24 -6.13 -8.05
C ILE A 67 -13.16 -5.03 -7.53
N ASP A 68 -12.86 -3.77 -7.86
CA ASP A 68 -13.86 -2.70 -7.79
C ASP A 68 -14.79 -2.79 -9.01
N GLN A 69 -16.01 -3.25 -8.78
CA GLN A 69 -17.01 -3.51 -9.82
C GLN A 69 -17.40 -2.23 -10.58
N ASN A 70 -17.33 -1.07 -9.94
CA ASN A 70 -17.68 0.22 -10.57
C ASN A 70 -16.62 0.67 -11.59
N SER A 71 -15.41 0.16 -11.47
CA SER A 71 -14.30 0.46 -12.36
C SER A 71 -14.22 -0.45 -13.59
N LEU A 72 -15.08 -1.49 -13.66
CA LEU A 72 -15.05 -2.48 -14.73
C LEU A 72 -15.28 -1.86 -16.10
N GLN A 73 -14.35 -2.08 -16.99
CA GLN A 73 -14.45 -1.72 -18.41
C GLN A 73 -14.11 -2.92 -19.27
N VAL A 74 -14.91 -3.13 -20.31
CA VAL A 74 -14.70 -4.21 -21.29
C VAL A 74 -14.66 -3.61 -22.71
N LYS A 75 -13.66 -4.02 -23.49
CA LYS A 75 -13.52 -3.70 -24.91
C LYS A 75 -13.37 -5.00 -25.71
N ALA A 76 -14.03 -5.08 -26.83
CA ALA A 76 -13.92 -6.20 -27.78
C ALA A 76 -13.27 -5.75 -29.07
N THR A 77 -12.44 -6.62 -29.68
CA THR A 77 -11.96 -6.47 -31.07
C THR A 77 -12.68 -7.47 -31.95
N GLY A 78 -12.91 -7.15 -33.19
CA GLY A 78 -13.67 -7.99 -34.17
C GLY A 78 -15.04 -7.40 -34.50
N SER A 79 -15.80 -8.11 -35.32
CA SER A 79 -17.12 -7.66 -35.80
C SER A 79 -18.23 -7.99 -34.80
N VAL A 80 -18.12 -7.46 -33.58
CA VAL A 80 -19.06 -7.73 -32.48
C VAL A 80 -19.50 -6.44 -31.80
N VAL A 81 -20.68 -6.49 -31.19
CA VAL A 81 -21.21 -5.42 -30.32
C VAL A 81 -21.34 -5.96 -28.91
N ILE A 82 -20.78 -5.25 -27.94
CA ILE A 82 -20.98 -5.55 -26.52
C ILE A 82 -22.36 -4.99 -26.15
N LEU A 83 -23.24 -5.87 -25.68
CA LEU A 83 -24.57 -5.51 -25.21
C LEU A 83 -24.58 -5.23 -23.70
N ASP A 84 -23.85 -6.06 -22.94
CA ASP A 84 -23.78 -5.96 -21.48
C ASP A 84 -22.47 -6.55 -20.97
N SER A 85 -22.04 -6.09 -19.79
CA SER A 85 -20.93 -6.66 -19.06
C SER A 85 -21.20 -6.58 -17.55
N LYS A 86 -21.19 -7.72 -16.86
CA LYS A 86 -21.48 -7.80 -15.43
C LYS A 86 -20.51 -8.70 -14.72
N TYR A 87 -20.16 -8.30 -13.51
CA TYR A 87 -19.46 -9.16 -12.56
C TYR A 87 -20.45 -10.07 -11.85
N SER A 88 -20.06 -11.32 -11.61
CA SER A 88 -20.85 -12.30 -10.88
C SER A 88 -19.94 -13.25 -10.09
N LEU A 89 -20.45 -13.68 -8.96
CA LEU A 89 -19.83 -14.70 -8.13
C LEU A 89 -20.49 -16.03 -8.46
N PHE A 90 -19.71 -17.00 -8.91
CA PHE A 90 -20.18 -18.33 -9.21
C PHE A 90 -19.73 -19.28 -8.10
N GLN A 91 -20.70 -19.87 -7.42
CA GLN A 91 -20.42 -21.01 -6.54
C GLN A 91 -20.56 -22.30 -7.34
N PRO A 92 -19.46 -23.09 -7.47
CA PRO A 92 -19.54 -24.37 -8.13
C PRO A 92 -20.56 -25.23 -7.40
N VAL A 93 -21.58 -25.68 -8.10
CA VAL A 93 -22.49 -26.69 -7.54
C VAL A 93 -21.74 -28.01 -7.64
N HIS A 94 -21.29 -28.52 -6.51
CA HIS A 94 -20.60 -29.81 -6.47
C HIS A 94 -21.54 -30.90 -6.93
N ALA A 95 -21.12 -31.69 -7.90
CA ALA A 95 -21.76 -32.99 -8.15
C ALA A 95 -21.73 -33.78 -6.82
N VAL A 96 -22.87 -34.24 -6.39
CA VAL A 96 -23.02 -35.03 -5.14
C VAL A 96 -21.99 -36.15 -5.17
N VAL A 97 -20.86 -35.92 -4.55
CA VAL A 97 -19.83 -36.93 -4.37
C VAL A 97 -20.48 -37.98 -3.47
N ASN A 98 -20.49 -39.23 -3.93
CA ASN A 98 -21.06 -40.30 -3.18
C ASN A 98 -20.28 -40.48 -1.87
N GLU A 99 -20.74 -39.80 -0.81
CA GLU A 99 -20.10 -39.77 0.52
C GLU A 99 -19.85 -41.19 1.07
N ALA A 100 -20.49 -42.19 0.50
CA ALA A 100 -20.35 -43.60 0.91
C ALA A 100 -18.95 -44.17 0.61
N SER A 101 -18.17 -43.57 -0.29
CA SER A 101 -16.83 -44.09 -0.66
C SER A 101 -15.71 -43.70 0.32
N ILE A 102 -15.93 -42.71 1.20
CA ILE A 102 -14.97 -42.36 2.23
C ILE A 102 -15.30 -42.99 3.56
N PRO A 103 -14.34 -43.65 4.23
CA PRO A 103 -14.55 -44.16 5.57
C PRO A 103 -15.06 -43.07 6.52
N LEU A 104 -16.14 -43.36 7.25
CA LEU A 104 -16.75 -42.45 8.23
C LEU A 104 -15.72 -41.88 9.24
N LYS A 105 -14.66 -42.65 9.52
CA LYS A 105 -13.57 -42.24 10.40
C LYS A 105 -12.79 -41.05 9.83
N ILE A 106 -12.45 -41.08 8.54
CA ILE A 106 -11.69 -40.02 7.86
C ILE A 106 -12.54 -38.76 7.77
N ARG A 107 -13.82 -38.88 7.41
CA ARG A 107 -14.74 -37.70 7.38
C ARG A 107 -14.90 -37.04 8.74
N ARG A 108 -14.97 -37.82 9.82
CA ARG A 108 -15.03 -37.28 11.17
C ARG A 108 -13.71 -36.62 11.55
N GLU A 109 -12.58 -37.20 11.19
CA GLU A 109 -11.26 -36.66 11.47
C GLU A 109 -11.02 -35.32 10.75
N ILE A 110 -11.37 -35.21 9.46
CA ILE A 110 -11.31 -33.97 8.70
C ILE A 110 -12.10 -32.88 9.42
N ARG A 111 -13.36 -33.15 9.75
CA ARG A 111 -14.23 -32.20 10.43
C ARG A 111 -13.68 -31.77 11.79
N GLN A 112 -13.13 -32.70 12.56
CA GLN A 112 -12.50 -32.40 13.86
C GLN A 112 -11.25 -31.54 13.71
N VAL A 113 -10.44 -31.77 12.67
CA VAL A 113 -9.25 -30.96 12.38
C VAL A 113 -9.65 -29.56 11.93
N GLU A 114 -10.62 -29.44 11.03
CA GLU A 114 -11.16 -28.15 10.57
C GLU A 114 -11.75 -27.32 11.72
N ASP A 115 -12.56 -27.93 12.59
CA ASP A 115 -13.08 -27.29 13.79
C ASP A 115 -11.95 -26.84 14.74
N SER A 116 -10.92 -27.68 14.89
CA SER A 116 -9.76 -27.37 15.72
C SER A 116 -8.94 -26.22 15.15
N LEU A 117 -8.76 -26.15 13.82
CA LEU A 117 -8.09 -25.05 13.12
C LEU A 117 -8.86 -23.75 13.29
N LYS A 118 -10.19 -23.80 13.19
CA LYS A 118 -11.06 -22.64 13.40
C LYS A 118 -10.93 -22.09 14.82
N MET A 119 -10.97 -22.99 15.83
CA MET A 119 -10.78 -22.57 17.24
C MET A 119 -9.40 -21.99 17.49
N LEU A 120 -8.34 -22.61 16.93
CA LEU A 120 -6.99 -22.06 17.00
C LEU A 120 -6.86 -20.68 16.33
N GLY A 121 -7.60 -20.45 15.26
CA GLY A 121 -7.71 -19.16 14.61
C GLY A 121 -8.22 -18.08 15.57
N PHE A 122 -9.29 -18.36 16.32
CA PHE A 122 -9.83 -17.46 17.33
C PHE A 122 -8.86 -17.26 18.52
N ASP A 123 -8.21 -18.34 18.99
CA ASP A 123 -7.19 -18.25 20.05
C ASP A 123 -6.03 -17.30 19.63
N LEU A 124 -5.60 -17.38 18.37
CA LEU A 124 -4.53 -16.51 17.84
C LEU A 124 -4.94 -15.05 17.74
N LEU A 125 -6.19 -14.78 17.33
CA LEU A 125 -6.75 -13.42 17.32
C LEU A 125 -6.83 -12.85 18.73
N GLU A 126 -7.37 -13.61 19.70
CA GLU A 126 -7.45 -13.19 21.09
C GLU A 126 -6.07 -12.84 21.65
N ILE A 127 -5.05 -13.69 21.41
CA ILE A 127 -3.68 -13.44 21.86
C ILE A 127 -3.12 -12.17 21.20
N GLN A 128 -3.42 -11.93 19.92
CA GLN A 128 -2.97 -10.74 19.22
C GLN A 128 -3.61 -9.48 19.81
N ASP A 129 -4.92 -9.49 20.02
CA ASP A 129 -5.66 -8.39 20.63
C ASP A 129 -5.12 -8.05 22.03
N GLU A 130 -4.82 -9.09 22.86
CA GLU A 130 -4.19 -8.87 24.16
C GLU A 130 -2.80 -8.21 24.07
N ILE A 131 -1.99 -8.62 23.08
CA ILE A 131 -0.67 -8.01 22.82
C ILE A 131 -0.84 -6.55 22.41
N ASP A 132 -1.80 -6.23 21.55
CA ASP A 132 -2.05 -4.88 21.05
C ASP A 132 -2.56 -3.94 22.17
N VAL A 133 -3.46 -4.42 23.02
CA VAL A 133 -3.88 -3.70 24.23
C VAL A 133 -2.71 -3.40 25.15
N LEU A 134 -1.86 -4.39 25.44
CA LEU A 134 -0.68 -4.20 26.29
C LEU A 134 0.36 -3.28 25.66
N THR A 135 0.53 -3.34 24.36
CA THR A 135 1.44 -2.47 23.61
C THR A 135 0.95 -1.02 23.64
N THR A 136 -0.35 -0.82 23.44
CA THR A 136 -1.00 0.50 23.59
C THR A 136 -0.87 1.04 25.00
N ALA A 137 -1.12 0.21 26.03
CA ALA A 137 -0.94 0.60 27.41
C ALA A 137 0.53 1.00 27.72
N LYS A 138 1.50 0.26 27.18
CA LYS A 138 2.91 0.60 27.29
C LYS A 138 3.24 1.95 26.64
N SER A 139 2.69 2.24 25.47
CA SER A 139 2.90 3.51 24.76
C SER A 139 2.32 4.69 25.53
N ILE A 140 1.12 4.53 26.11
CA ILE A 140 0.48 5.54 26.96
C ILE A 140 1.36 5.85 28.18
N ILE A 141 1.90 4.82 28.85
CA ILE A 141 2.79 4.98 29.99
C ILE A 141 4.08 5.71 29.58
N ALA A 142 4.69 5.33 28.45
CA ALA A 142 5.90 5.96 27.93
C ALA A 142 5.67 7.43 27.55
N ASN A 143 4.56 7.73 26.85
CA ASN A 143 4.21 9.09 26.45
C ASN A 143 3.90 10.00 27.64
N ASN A 144 3.22 9.49 28.67
CA ASN A 144 2.99 10.25 29.89
C ASN A 144 4.30 10.61 30.63
N GLY A 145 5.32 9.73 30.57
CA GLY A 145 6.65 10.02 31.07
C GLY A 145 7.35 11.17 30.33
N THR A 146 7.16 11.27 29.00
CA THR A 146 7.73 12.36 28.19
C THR A 146 6.98 13.68 28.35
N LEU A 147 5.66 13.65 28.48
CA LEU A 147 4.83 14.85 28.70
C LEU A 147 5.14 15.54 30.05
N ARG A 148 5.44 14.78 31.07
CA ARG A 148 5.88 15.30 32.37
C ARG A 148 7.22 16.05 32.29
N ASN A 149 8.11 15.65 31.37
CA ASN A 149 9.38 16.33 31.15
C ASN A 149 9.24 17.65 30.40
N GLN A 150 8.11 17.91 29.74
CA GLN A 150 7.84 19.16 29.01
C GLN A 150 7.03 20.19 29.82
N GLY A 151 6.45 19.79 30.95
CA GLY A 151 5.66 20.66 31.81
C GLY A 151 6.51 21.39 32.86
N LYS A 152 6.21 22.67 33.11
CA LYS A 152 6.80 23.51 34.16
C LYS A 152 6.38 23.06 35.59
N VAL A 153 6.40 21.78 35.86
CA VAL A 153 6.04 21.26 37.21
C VAL A 153 7.32 21.08 37.99
N THR A 154 7.52 21.87 39.02
CA THR A 154 8.55 21.70 40.06
C THR A 154 8.16 20.49 40.91
N ASP A 155 8.29 19.29 40.34
CA ASP A 155 8.11 18.05 41.08
C ASP A 155 9.28 17.92 42.06
N SER A 156 8.97 17.61 43.33
CA SER A 156 9.97 17.25 44.33
C SER A 156 10.76 16.04 43.80
N LEU A 157 12.07 16.00 44.01
CA LEU A 157 12.97 14.92 43.59
C LEU A 157 12.44 13.54 44.03
N ASN A 158 11.75 13.45 45.17
CA ASN A 158 11.11 12.24 45.66
C ASN A 158 9.92 11.79 44.79
N LEU A 159 9.09 12.72 44.30
CA LEU A 159 7.99 12.42 43.43
C LEU A 159 8.48 11.94 42.07
N LEU A 160 9.57 12.52 41.54
CA LEU A 160 10.20 12.07 40.31
C LEU A 160 10.76 10.65 40.46
N LYS A 161 11.44 10.36 41.57
CA LYS A 161 11.96 9.02 41.86
C LYS A 161 10.84 7.98 41.93
N GLN A 162 9.77 8.27 42.67
CA GLN A 162 8.60 7.39 42.75
C GLN A 162 7.92 7.16 41.42
N ALA A 163 7.82 8.22 40.58
CA ALA A 163 7.26 8.10 39.22
C ALA A 163 8.12 7.20 38.36
N VAL A 164 9.46 7.38 38.36
CA VAL A 164 10.38 6.53 37.57
C VAL A 164 10.33 5.06 38.06
N GLU A 165 10.28 4.82 39.34
CA GLU A 165 10.14 3.47 39.92
C GLU A 165 8.81 2.83 39.51
N TYR A 166 7.72 3.58 39.58
CA TYR A 166 6.40 3.12 39.15
C TYR A 166 6.37 2.79 37.64
N TYR A 167 6.84 3.71 36.77
CA TYR A 167 6.85 3.50 35.34
C TYR A 167 7.75 2.32 34.94
N SER A 168 8.95 2.24 35.49
CA SER A 168 9.87 1.13 35.20
C SER A 168 9.29 -0.22 35.61
N SER A 169 8.70 -0.27 36.83
CA SER A 169 8.02 -1.47 37.33
C SER A 169 6.86 -1.89 36.39
N LYS A 170 6.00 -0.94 36.01
CA LYS A 170 4.85 -1.23 35.15
C LYS A 170 5.25 -1.64 33.74
N VAL A 171 6.26 -0.98 33.15
CA VAL A 171 6.78 -1.37 31.82
C VAL A 171 7.40 -2.77 31.87
N LEU A 172 8.12 -3.10 32.95
CA LEU A 172 8.66 -4.46 33.10
C LEU A 172 7.56 -5.51 33.25
N GLU A 173 6.50 -5.22 34.00
CA GLU A 173 5.33 -6.10 34.15
C GLU A 173 4.67 -6.34 32.77
N ILE A 174 4.41 -5.26 32.02
CA ILE A 174 3.81 -5.34 30.68
C ILE A 174 4.70 -6.14 29.72
N ASN A 175 6.01 -5.87 29.71
CA ASN A 175 6.94 -6.61 28.85
C ASN A 175 6.97 -8.11 29.18
N LYS A 176 6.88 -8.49 30.45
CA LYS A 176 6.78 -9.89 30.85
C LYS A 176 5.50 -10.54 30.34
N LYS A 177 4.36 -9.83 30.42
CA LYS A 177 3.07 -10.31 29.88
C LYS A 177 3.12 -10.46 28.36
N ILE A 178 3.64 -9.45 27.65
CA ILE A 178 3.80 -9.51 26.19
C ILE A 178 4.71 -10.70 25.79
N LEU A 179 5.81 -10.92 26.51
CA LEU A 179 6.69 -12.05 26.23
C LEU A 179 6.00 -13.41 26.45
N ALA A 180 5.21 -13.54 27.51
CA ALA A 180 4.42 -14.74 27.79
C ALA A 180 3.39 -15.00 26.67
N LEU A 181 2.68 -13.95 26.24
CA LEU A 181 1.71 -14.05 25.14
C LEU A 181 2.38 -14.41 23.81
N ARG A 182 3.53 -13.82 23.49
CA ARG A 182 4.30 -14.17 22.28
C ARG A 182 4.75 -15.64 22.30
N LYS A 183 5.20 -16.17 23.44
CA LYS A 183 5.52 -17.59 23.58
C LYS A 183 4.28 -18.46 23.32
N ARG A 184 3.14 -18.11 23.93
CA ARG A 184 1.86 -18.80 23.72
C ARG A 184 1.41 -18.73 22.27
N LYS A 185 1.62 -17.59 21.58
CA LYS A 185 1.34 -17.42 20.16
C LYS A 185 2.15 -18.39 19.30
N VAL A 186 3.46 -18.46 19.50
CA VAL A 186 4.35 -19.38 18.78
C VAL A 186 3.92 -20.85 18.98
N GLU A 187 3.56 -21.23 20.22
CA GLU A 187 3.05 -22.60 20.49
C GLU A 187 1.74 -22.89 19.73
N ARG A 188 0.83 -21.90 19.67
CA ARG A 188 -0.43 -22.04 18.95
C ARG A 188 -0.21 -22.08 17.42
N GLU A 189 0.70 -21.28 16.89
CA GLU A 189 1.09 -21.29 15.48
C GLU A 189 1.72 -22.63 15.08
N ALA A 190 2.62 -23.18 15.92
CA ALA A 190 3.20 -24.50 15.69
C ALA A 190 2.12 -25.62 15.68
N LYS A 191 1.17 -25.52 16.61
CA LYS A 191 0.03 -26.47 16.63
C LYS A 191 -0.85 -26.32 15.40
N LYS A 192 -1.10 -25.09 14.95
CA LYS A 192 -1.84 -24.82 13.73
C LYS A 192 -1.15 -25.44 12.53
N ALA A 193 0.16 -25.21 12.35
CA ALA A 193 0.94 -25.78 11.26
C ALA A 193 0.87 -27.33 11.22
N SER A 194 0.93 -27.97 12.37
CA SER A 194 0.82 -29.44 12.44
C SER A 194 -0.57 -29.95 12.07
N LEU A 195 -1.62 -29.20 12.40
CA LEU A 195 -2.99 -29.55 12.01
C LEU A 195 -3.25 -29.27 10.53
N ASP A 196 -2.70 -28.20 9.97
CA ASP A 196 -2.74 -27.90 8.53
C ASP A 196 -2.05 -29.03 7.73
N GLU A 197 -0.87 -29.47 8.16
CA GLU A 197 -0.19 -30.62 7.54
C GLU A 197 -1.04 -31.90 7.64
N ARG A 198 -1.68 -32.12 8.78
CA ARG A 198 -2.58 -33.28 8.97
C ARG A 198 -3.79 -33.19 8.04
N LEU A 199 -4.41 -32.04 7.93
CA LEU A 199 -5.54 -31.79 7.03
C LEU A 199 -5.15 -32.03 5.57
N GLN A 200 -3.96 -31.56 5.17
CA GLN A 200 -3.44 -31.77 3.82
C GLN A 200 -3.33 -33.27 3.51
N LYS A 201 -2.72 -34.05 4.41
CA LYS A 201 -2.61 -35.50 4.23
C LYS A 201 -3.96 -36.23 4.15
N LEU A 202 -4.94 -35.76 4.92
CA LEU A 202 -6.29 -36.29 4.86
C LEU A 202 -7.00 -35.93 3.56
N ARG A 203 -6.78 -34.75 3.02
CA ARG A 203 -7.31 -34.29 1.73
C ARG A 203 -6.65 -35.03 0.56
N GLU A 204 -5.33 -35.22 0.59
CA GLU A 204 -4.61 -36.05 -0.39
C GLU A 204 -5.14 -37.49 -0.41
N TYR A 205 -5.44 -38.06 0.75
CA TYR A 205 -6.09 -39.35 0.83
C TYR A 205 -7.48 -39.36 0.18
N GLN A 206 -8.24 -38.31 0.37
CA GLN A 206 -9.54 -38.09 -0.25
C GLN A 206 -9.45 -38.07 -1.78
N GLU A 207 -8.49 -37.30 -2.30
CA GLU A 207 -8.25 -37.11 -3.73
C GLU A 207 -7.80 -38.41 -4.41
N ASN A 208 -6.87 -39.14 -3.79
CA ASN A 208 -6.37 -40.42 -4.29
C ASN A 208 -7.45 -41.50 -4.32
N ASN A 209 -8.54 -41.37 -3.56
CA ASN A 209 -9.67 -42.30 -3.55
C ASN A 209 -10.86 -41.82 -4.41
N GLY A 210 -10.65 -40.88 -5.33
CA GLY A 210 -11.65 -40.40 -6.28
C GLY A 210 -12.61 -39.35 -5.75
N ILE A 211 -12.24 -38.69 -4.65
CA ILE A 211 -13.05 -37.66 -4.04
C ILE A 211 -12.29 -36.33 -4.23
N GLN A 212 -12.77 -35.50 -5.12
CA GLN A 212 -12.25 -34.16 -5.24
C GLN A 212 -12.60 -33.35 -3.98
N PRO A 213 -11.64 -32.66 -3.36
CA PRO A 213 -11.94 -31.79 -2.24
C PRO A 213 -12.96 -30.73 -2.69
N GLU A 214 -13.93 -30.47 -1.83
CA GLU A 214 -14.88 -29.41 -1.98
C GLU A 214 -14.10 -28.09 -2.05
N ASN A 215 -13.97 -27.53 -3.24
CA ASN A 215 -13.38 -26.20 -3.40
C ASN A 215 -14.53 -25.21 -3.20
N ASP A 216 -14.81 -24.87 -1.94
CA ASP A 216 -15.89 -23.95 -1.55
C ASP A 216 -15.60 -22.49 -1.92
N GLU A 217 -14.44 -22.23 -2.53
CA GLU A 217 -14.09 -20.85 -2.93
C GLU A 217 -14.93 -20.43 -4.14
N PRO A 218 -15.67 -19.33 -3.99
CA PRO A 218 -16.47 -18.80 -5.08
C PRO A 218 -15.57 -18.34 -6.24
N ILE A 219 -15.92 -18.68 -7.46
CA ILE A 219 -15.21 -18.26 -8.66
C ILE A 219 -15.72 -16.90 -9.09
N HIS A 220 -14.80 -15.92 -9.12
CA HIS A 220 -15.08 -14.56 -9.60
C HIS A 220 -15.12 -14.55 -11.12
N ARG A 221 -16.24 -14.13 -11.72
CA ARG A 221 -16.51 -14.17 -13.16
C ARG A 221 -16.99 -12.82 -13.67
N ILE A 222 -16.61 -12.51 -14.90
CA ILE A 222 -17.21 -11.41 -15.66
C ILE A 222 -17.96 -12.05 -16.84
N THR A 223 -19.25 -11.83 -16.93
CA THR A 223 -20.08 -12.25 -18.06
C THR A 223 -20.23 -11.08 -19.01
N VAL A 224 -19.81 -11.28 -20.27
CA VAL A 224 -19.93 -10.32 -21.35
C VAL A 224 -20.91 -10.84 -22.38
N THR A 225 -21.99 -10.11 -22.62
CA THR A 225 -22.97 -10.44 -23.65
C THR A 225 -22.57 -9.78 -24.97
N LEU A 226 -22.30 -10.57 -25.97
CA LEU A 226 -21.88 -10.13 -27.29
C LEU A 226 -22.96 -10.43 -28.34
N SER A 227 -23.09 -9.55 -29.33
CA SER A 227 -23.91 -9.78 -30.52
C SER A 227 -23.02 -9.76 -31.75
N ALA A 228 -23.14 -10.81 -32.58
CA ALA A 228 -22.43 -10.92 -33.87
C ALA A 228 -23.39 -11.25 -35.01
N LYS A 229 -23.17 -10.68 -36.19
CA LYS A 229 -23.94 -10.99 -37.42
C LYS A 229 -23.42 -12.24 -38.11
N GLU A 230 -22.13 -12.53 -37.97
CA GLU A 230 -21.41 -13.66 -38.55
C GLU A 230 -20.56 -14.33 -37.48
N ILE A 231 -19.91 -15.45 -37.80
CA ILE A 231 -18.93 -16.07 -36.87
C ILE A 231 -17.84 -15.04 -36.62
N ALA A 232 -17.66 -14.68 -35.33
CA ALA A 232 -16.71 -13.68 -34.93
C ALA A 232 -15.70 -14.25 -33.95
N THR A 233 -14.43 -14.04 -34.24
CA THR A 233 -13.30 -14.32 -33.35
C THR A 233 -12.61 -13.01 -33.01
N GLY A 234 -12.12 -12.91 -31.78
CA GLY A 234 -11.44 -11.68 -31.37
C GLY A 234 -10.87 -11.78 -29.97
N LYS A 235 -10.49 -10.62 -29.45
CA LYS A 235 -9.95 -10.48 -28.09
C LYS A 235 -10.83 -9.56 -27.28
N LEU A 236 -11.14 -9.97 -26.07
CA LEU A 236 -11.69 -9.12 -25.02
C LEU A 236 -10.53 -8.52 -24.23
N THR A 237 -10.56 -7.22 -24.04
CA THR A 237 -9.69 -6.51 -23.11
C THR A 237 -10.55 -6.04 -21.94
N ILE A 238 -10.24 -6.51 -20.77
CA ILE A 238 -10.94 -6.22 -19.53
C ILE A 238 -10.01 -5.37 -18.68
N SER A 239 -10.51 -4.29 -18.10
CA SER A 239 -9.76 -3.53 -17.12
C SER A 239 -10.62 -3.17 -15.93
N TYR A 240 -10.02 -3.22 -14.75
CA TYR A 240 -10.65 -2.88 -13.47
C TYR A 240 -9.62 -2.49 -12.42
N LEU A 241 -10.07 -1.81 -11.37
CA LEU A 241 -9.25 -1.44 -10.23
C LEU A 241 -9.29 -2.53 -9.14
N VAL A 242 -8.17 -2.66 -8.41
CA VAL A 242 -8.05 -3.44 -7.18
C VAL A 242 -7.43 -2.56 -6.11
N GLU A 243 -7.95 -2.64 -4.87
CA GLU A 243 -7.49 -1.77 -3.77
C GLU A 243 -6.23 -2.29 -3.08
N ASN A 244 -6.07 -3.61 -3.03
CA ASN A 244 -5.01 -4.27 -2.26
C ASN A 244 -3.66 -4.31 -2.99
N ALA A 245 -3.27 -3.20 -3.58
CA ALA A 245 -1.99 -3.00 -4.23
C ALA A 245 -1.58 -1.53 -4.13
N GLY A 246 -0.30 -1.25 -4.35
CA GLY A 246 0.17 0.11 -4.35
C GLY A 246 1.67 0.21 -4.53
N TRP A 247 2.18 1.43 -4.52
CA TRP A 247 3.60 1.67 -4.52
C TRP A 247 3.97 2.87 -3.66
N VAL A 248 5.19 2.84 -3.14
CA VAL A 248 5.78 3.91 -2.35
C VAL A 248 7.08 4.35 -3.03
N PRO A 249 7.27 5.66 -3.27
CA PRO A 249 8.52 6.17 -3.82
C PRO A 249 9.67 6.05 -2.82
N ARG A 250 10.87 5.77 -3.33
CA ARG A 250 12.12 5.71 -2.57
C ARG A 250 13.25 6.28 -3.41
N TYR A 251 14.11 7.04 -2.78
CA TYR A 251 15.28 7.62 -3.41
C TYR A 251 16.57 7.16 -2.75
N ASP A 252 17.59 6.95 -3.55
CA ASP A 252 18.97 6.86 -3.07
C ASP A 252 19.76 8.02 -3.70
N LEU A 253 20.42 8.81 -2.86
CA LEU A 253 21.32 9.88 -3.25
C LEU A 253 22.75 9.43 -2.95
N ARG A 254 23.59 9.32 -3.98
CA ARG A 254 24.96 8.83 -3.87
C ARG A 254 25.93 9.90 -4.34
N SER A 255 26.90 10.24 -3.47
CA SER A 255 27.99 11.13 -3.78
C SER A 255 29.33 10.43 -3.54
N ASP A 256 30.20 10.41 -4.54
CA ASP A 256 31.55 9.90 -4.46
C ASP A 256 32.51 11.08 -4.24
N GLY A 257 32.66 11.50 -2.97
CA GLY A 257 33.42 12.69 -2.59
C GLY A 257 32.72 14.01 -2.96
N MET A 258 33.46 15.13 -2.97
CA MET A 258 32.95 16.44 -3.38
C MET A 258 32.98 16.60 -4.91
N THR A 259 32.34 15.69 -5.62
CA THR A 259 32.17 15.81 -7.08
C THR A 259 31.05 16.78 -7.40
N SER A 260 31.09 17.43 -8.57
CA SER A 260 30.05 18.35 -9.00
C SER A 260 28.69 17.68 -9.27
N LYS A 261 28.58 16.36 -9.08
CA LYS A 261 27.38 15.60 -9.36
C LYS A 261 27.07 14.61 -8.24
N ILE A 262 25.78 14.46 -7.97
CA ILE A 262 25.22 13.44 -7.08
C ILE A 262 24.29 12.54 -7.91
N ASN A 263 24.51 11.24 -7.83
CA ASN A 263 23.65 10.27 -8.50
C ASN A 263 22.37 10.06 -7.70
N LEU A 264 21.22 10.37 -8.31
CA LEU A 264 19.91 10.08 -7.80
C LEU A 264 19.39 8.78 -8.44
N THR A 265 19.07 7.80 -7.62
CA THR A 265 18.35 6.59 -8.01
C THR A 265 16.91 6.67 -7.51
N TYR A 266 15.95 6.76 -8.41
CA TYR A 266 14.50 6.77 -8.10
C TYR A 266 13.94 5.37 -8.25
N LYS A 267 13.31 4.87 -7.20
CA LYS A 267 12.74 3.52 -7.11
C LYS A 267 11.28 3.57 -6.71
N ALA A 268 10.49 2.61 -7.19
CA ALA A 268 9.17 2.30 -6.66
C ALA A 268 9.25 1.01 -5.83
N GLN A 269 8.77 1.08 -4.61
CA GLN A 269 8.54 -0.06 -3.77
C GLN A 269 7.09 -0.53 -3.98
N VAL A 270 6.91 -1.54 -4.83
CA VAL A 270 5.60 -2.05 -5.23
C VAL A 270 5.21 -3.22 -4.34
N PHE A 271 3.96 -3.25 -3.91
CA PHE A 271 3.36 -4.35 -3.15
C PHE A 271 1.98 -4.67 -3.71
N GLN A 272 1.57 -5.91 -3.62
CA GLN A 272 0.24 -6.33 -4.06
C GLN A 272 -0.27 -7.58 -3.34
N ASN A 273 -1.59 -7.59 -3.09
CA ASN A 273 -2.36 -8.73 -2.61
C ASN A 273 -3.72 -8.75 -3.32
N SER A 274 -3.66 -8.76 -4.65
CA SER A 274 -4.86 -8.72 -5.50
C SER A 274 -5.55 -10.07 -5.66
N GLY A 275 -5.02 -11.14 -5.04
CA GLY A 275 -5.51 -12.51 -5.20
C GLY A 275 -5.10 -13.17 -6.53
N LEU A 276 -4.32 -12.46 -7.36
CA LEU A 276 -3.77 -12.96 -8.62
C LEU A 276 -2.29 -12.61 -8.71
N ASP A 277 -1.46 -13.56 -9.11
CA ASP A 277 -0.06 -13.29 -9.43
C ASP A 277 0.04 -12.51 -10.74
N TRP A 278 0.84 -11.46 -10.76
CA TRP A 278 1.15 -10.70 -11.96
C TRP A 278 2.36 -11.32 -12.63
N GLU A 279 2.13 -12.25 -13.55
CA GLU A 279 3.20 -12.99 -14.21
C GLU A 279 3.54 -12.37 -15.57
N ASN A 280 4.80 -12.02 -15.76
CA ASN A 280 5.33 -11.51 -17.04
C ASN A 280 4.49 -10.35 -17.62
N VAL A 281 4.10 -9.41 -16.75
CA VAL A 281 3.23 -8.28 -17.10
C VAL A 281 4.05 -7.05 -17.45
N ARG A 282 3.49 -6.17 -18.28
CA ARG A 282 3.97 -4.81 -18.46
C ARG A 282 3.56 -3.98 -17.23
N LEU A 283 4.53 -3.42 -16.54
CA LEU A 283 4.31 -2.64 -15.33
C LEU A 283 4.37 -1.14 -15.63
N ASN A 284 3.34 -0.41 -15.24
CA ASN A 284 3.32 1.05 -15.25
C ASN A 284 3.19 1.54 -13.81
N ILE A 285 3.98 2.53 -13.43
CA ILE A 285 3.91 3.19 -12.13
C ILE A 285 3.31 4.58 -12.34
N SER A 286 2.25 4.92 -11.63
CA SER A 286 1.57 6.21 -11.80
C SER A 286 1.48 6.96 -10.47
N THR A 287 1.78 8.27 -10.51
CA THR A 287 1.59 9.19 -9.38
C THR A 287 0.14 9.63 -9.21
N ASN A 288 -0.74 9.24 -10.14
CA ASN A 288 -2.18 9.49 -10.03
C ASN A 288 -2.78 8.66 -8.88
N ASN A 289 -3.88 9.15 -8.30
CA ASN A 289 -4.69 8.38 -7.36
C ASN A 289 -6.14 8.30 -7.90
N PRO A 290 -6.59 7.12 -8.35
CA PRO A 290 -7.95 6.96 -8.86
C PRO A 290 -9.04 7.08 -7.79
N TYR A 291 -8.69 6.92 -6.51
CA TYR A 291 -9.63 6.98 -5.38
C TYR A 291 -9.80 8.40 -4.81
N GLN A 292 -8.96 9.36 -5.21
CA GLN A 292 -9.14 10.74 -4.79
C GLN A 292 -10.33 11.41 -5.49
N ASN A 293 -11.15 12.10 -4.70
CA ASN A 293 -12.22 12.93 -5.23
C ASN A 293 -11.62 14.10 -6.05
N LYS A 294 -11.86 14.10 -7.36
CA LYS A 294 -11.40 15.14 -8.29
C LYS A 294 -12.46 16.23 -8.54
N THR A 295 -13.50 16.26 -7.72
CA THR A 295 -14.55 17.28 -7.84
C THR A 295 -13.98 18.63 -7.45
N LYS A 296 -14.15 19.63 -8.32
CA LYS A 296 -13.74 21.01 -8.05
C LYS A 296 -14.46 21.50 -6.77
N PRO A 297 -13.71 22.01 -5.77
CA PRO A 297 -14.35 22.61 -4.62
C PRO A 297 -15.17 23.83 -5.05
N SER A 298 -16.38 23.94 -4.55
CA SER A 298 -17.23 25.12 -4.70
C SER A 298 -17.19 25.95 -3.43
N LEU A 299 -17.07 27.26 -3.60
CA LEU A 299 -17.14 28.18 -2.48
C LEU A 299 -18.64 28.53 -2.28
N ASP A 300 -19.19 28.06 -1.18
CA ASP A 300 -20.54 28.46 -0.80
C ASP A 300 -20.54 29.89 -0.25
N PRO A 301 -21.58 30.68 -0.51
CA PRO A 301 -21.65 32.04 0.01
C PRO A 301 -21.62 32.01 1.55
N TRP A 302 -20.69 32.77 2.11
CA TRP A 302 -20.56 32.90 3.55
C TRP A 302 -21.43 34.06 4.03
N TYR A 303 -22.42 33.75 4.88
CA TYR A 303 -23.28 34.76 5.49
C TYR A 303 -22.83 35.00 6.93
N ILE A 304 -22.64 36.26 7.28
CA ILE A 304 -22.39 36.68 8.67
C ILE A 304 -23.78 36.92 9.29
N ASP A 305 -24.14 36.07 10.25
CA ASP A 305 -25.36 36.24 11.04
C ASP A 305 -25.02 36.22 12.53
N TYR A 306 -25.88 36.85 13.34
CA TYR A 306 -25.74 36.83 14.79
C TYR A 306 -26.13 35.43 15.31
N ASN A 307 -25.09 34.71 15.79
CA ASN A 307 -25.28 33.36 16.27
C ASN A 307 -26.03 33.34 17.62
N ASN A 308 -27.26 32.89 17.61
CA ASN A 308 -28.04 32.65 18.84
C ASN A 308 -27.47 31.41 19.55
N TYR A 309 -26.67 31.59 20.57
CA TYR A 309 -25.93 30.60 21.33
C TYR A 309 -26.72 29.42 21.96
N ARG A 310 -28.05 29.35 21.75
CA ARG A 310 -28.91 28.38 22.46
C ARG A 310 -29.02 26.98 21.80
N VAL A 311 -28.51 26.74 20.58
CA VAL A 311 -28.77 25.46 19.86
C VAL A 311 -27.53 24.57 19.71
N GLN A 312 -26.33 25.04 20.09
CA GLN A 312 -25.06 24.29 19.77
C GLN A 312 -24.56 23.32 20.83
N VAL A 313 -25.20 23.14 21.97
CA VAL A 313 -24.65 22.25 23.03
C VAL A 313 -24.82 20.77 22.69
N GLN A 314 -25.83 20.38 21.89
CA GLN A 314 -26.00 18.96 21.55
C GLN A 314 -25.23 18.49 20.32
N GLN A 315 -24.84 19.38 19.38
CA GLN A 315 -24.08 18.98 18.20
C GLN A 315 -22.59 18.85 18.46
N LYS A 316 -22.03 19.56 19.45
CA LYS A 316 -20.59 19.43 19.80
C LYS A 316 -20.22 18.10 20.47
N ALA A 317 -21.16 17.43 21.12
CA ALA A 317 -20.94 16.12 21.72
C ALA A 317 -20.75 15.03 20.65
N ASN A 318 -21.53 15.10 19.55
CA ASN A 318 -21.47 14.12 18.46
C ASN A 318 -20.28 14.35 17.50
N ALA A 319 -19.77 15.58 17.37
CA ALA A 319 -18.61 15.87 16.56
C ALA A 319 -17.28 15.44 17.22
N LYS A 320 -17.19 15.56 18.57
CA LYS A 320 -16.00 15.05 19.31
C LYS A 320 -15.91 13.53 19.32
N ALA A 321 -17.03 12.81 19.32
CA ALA A 321 -17.04 11.36 19.23
C ALA A 321 -16.57 10.85 17.86
N ARG A 322 -16.90 11.56 16.78
CA ARG A 322 -16.47 11.21 15.42
C ARG A 322 -15.00 11.55 15.10
N MET A 323 -14.43 12.57 15.73
CA MET A 323 -13.01 12.92 15.54
C MET A 323 -12.04 12.00 16.33
N ALA A 324 -12.51 11.35 17.38
CA ALA A 324 -11.68 10.40 18.13
C ALA A 324 -11.49 9.06 17.40
N GLU A 325 -12.36 8.73 16.46
CA GLU A 325 -12.33 7.45 15.71
C GLU A 325 -11.39 7.48 14.48
N ILE A 326 -10.94 8.69 14.05
CA ILE A 326 -10.08 8.86 12.85
C ILE A 326 -8.58 9.01 13.20
N ALA A 327 -8.23 9.13 14.49
CA ALA A 327 -6.86 9.44 14.89
C ALA A 327 -6.00 8.22 15.29
N GLU A 328 -6.47 6.99 15.11
CA GLU A 328 -5.76 5.76 15.55
C GLU A 328 -5.28 4.86 14.39
N ALA A 329 -4.89 5.44 13.27
CA ALA A 329 -4.25 4.70 12.20
C ALA A 329 -2.93 5.36 11.78
N ASP A 330 -1.92 5.38 12.65
CA ASP A 330 -0.57 5.73 12.24
C ASP A 330 0.45 4.71 12.76
N ALA A 331 0.94 4.01 11.80
CA ALA A 331 2.19 3.35 11.47
C ALA A 331 3.26 3.22 12.57
N ALA A 332 3.61 1.99 12.88
CA ALA A 332 4.90 1.62 13.43
C ALA A 332 5.93 1.43 12.29
N PRO A 333 7.14 1.98 12.37
CA PRO A 333 8.19 1.72 11.41
C PRO A 333 8.86 0.37 11.72
N MET A 334 8.79 -0.57 10.78
CA MET A 334 9.66 -1.75 10.80
C MET A 334 10.96 -1.41 10.04
N ALA A 335 12.04 -1.35 10.79
CA ALA A 335 13.39 -1.31 10.24
C ALA A 335 13.82 -2.73 9.81
N TYR A 336 13.98 -2.93 8.51
CA TYR A 336 14.74 -4.04 7.96
C TYR A 336 15.97 -3.50 7.23
N SER A 337 17.12 -3.74 7.82
CA SER A 337 18.43 -3.55 7.22
C SER A 337 18.77 -4.80 6.41
N ASN A 338 18.79 -4.68 5.10
CA ASN A 338 19.52 -5.59 4.23
C ASN A 338 20.49 -4.79 3.38
N SER A 339 21.71 -4.73 3.87
CA SER A 339 22.86 -4.21 3.14
C SER A 339 23.32 -5.26 2.13
N LEU A 340 22.92 -5.12 0.88
CA LEU A 340 23.58 -5.78 -0.25
C LEU A 340 24.68 -4.85 -0.77
N SER A 341 25.90 -5.25 -0.45
CA SER A 341 27.13 -4.69 -0.99
C SER A 341 27.17 -4.96 -2.50
N LEU A 342 26.90 -3.97 -3.32
CA LEU A 342 27.13 -4.07 -4.77
C LEU A 342 28.52 -3.52 -5.07
N ASN A 343 29.45 -4.45 -5.28
CA ASN A 343 30.73 -4.18 -5.90
C ASN A 343 30.54 -3.55 -7.29
N ASN A 344 31.42 -2.63 -7.64
CA ASN A 344 31.56 -1.98 -8.94
C ASN A 344 31.33 -2.98 -10.08
N VAL A 345 30.17 -2.88 -10.73
CA VAL A 345 29.88 -3.57 -11.97
C VAL A 345 29.89 -2.51 -13.07
N ASN A 346 30.70 -2.76 -14.09
CA ASN A 346 30.71 -2.03 -15.36
C ASN A 346 29.29 -1.62 -15.78
N LEU A 347 29.15 -0.39 -16.25
CA LEU A 347 27.94 0.22 -16.80
C LEU A 347 27.31 -0.64 -17.92
N GLY A 348 26.65 -1.73 -17.51
CA GLY A 348 25.67 -2.42 -18.33
C GLY A 348 24.35 -1.66 -18.26
N LYS A 349 23.55 -1.74 -19.29
CA LYS A 349 22.19 -1.16 -19.33
C LYS A 349 21.43 -1.58 -18.07
N THR A 350 20.95 -0.59 -17.32
CA THR A 350 20.12 -0.81 -16.12
C THR A 350 18.65 -0.90 -16.52
N SER A 351 17.78 -1.42 -15.64
CA SER A 351 16.33 -1.43 -15.90
C SER A 351 15.76 -0.03 -16.08
N ALA A 352 16.41 1.01 -15.58
CA ALA A 352 16.04 2.41 -15.80
C ALA A 352 16.13 2.84 -17.28
N ASP A 353 16.99 2.23 -18.09
CA ASP A 353 17.12 2.52 -19.52
C ASP A 353 15.89 2.07 -20.34
N PHE A 354 15.02 1.25 -19.72
CA PHE A 354 13.78 0.72 -20.30
C PHE A 354 12.53 1.39 -19.73
N VAL A 355 12.65 2.54 -19.06
CA VAL A 355 11.53 3.28 -18.49
C VAL A 355 11.25 4.54 -19.32
N GLN A 356 10.02 4.66 -19.82
CA GLN A 356 9.54 5.85 -20.51
C GLN A 356 8.68 6.68 -19.54
N VAL A 357 8.99 7.96 -19.40
CA VAL A 357 8.23 8.89 -18.57
C VAL A 357 7.21 9.62 -19.45
N VAL A 358 5.93 9.41 -19.17
CA VAL A 358 4.82 10.10 -19.81
C VAL A 358 4.24 11.11 -18.83
N ARG A 359 4.47 12.41 -19.06
CA ARG A 359 3.88 13.48 -18.26
C ARG A 359 2.45 13.73 -18.71
N GLN A 360 1.49 13.59 -17.79
CA GLN A 360 0.11 14.04 -17.98
C GLN A 360 -0.05 15.39 -17.28
N MET A 361 -1.13 16.12 -17.57
CA MET A 361 -1.35 17.47 -17.02
C MET A 361 -1.34 17.52 -15.46
N THR A 362 -1.67 16.41 -14.79
CA THR A 362 -1.82 16.34 -13.32
C THR A 362 -1.04 15.20 -12.68
N SER A 363 -0.32 14.39 -13.45
CA SER A 363 0.38 13.19 -12.94
C SER A 363 1.51 12.78 -13.86
N ALA A 364 2.45 12.00 -13.32
CA ALA A 364 3.49 11.31 -14.10
C ALA A 364 3.18 9.82 -14.17
N GLU A 365 3.42 9.21 -15.32
CA GLU A 365 3.32 7.77 -15.54
C GLU A 365 4.66 7.26 -16.06
N PHE A 366 5.22 6.27 -15.37
CA PHE A 366 6.48 5.63 -15.72
C PHE A 366 6.16 4.26 -16.32
N LYS A 367 6.31 4.13 -17.63
CA LYS A 367 6.09 2.89 -18.38
C LYS A 367 7.37 2.09 -18.42
N ILE A 368 7.34 0.87 -17.92
CA ILE A 368 8.48 -0.02 -17.82
C ILE A 368 8.36 -1.06 -18.93
N ASP A 369 9.27 -1.04 -19.88
CA ASP A 369 9.23 -1.93 -21.05
C ASP A 369 9.69 -3.37 -20.70
N LEU A 370 10.35 -3.57 -19.57
CA LEU A 370 10.72 -4.90 -19.11
C LEU A 370 9.52 -5.60 -18.45
N PRO A 371 9.32 -6.90 -18.73
CA PRO A 371 8.28 -7.66 -18.08
C PRO A 371 8.63 -7.93 -16.59
N TYR A 372 7.65 -7.77 -15.73
CA TYR A 372 7.76 -8.01 -14.30
C TYR A 372 6.87 -9.16 -13.84
N THR A 373 7.34 -9.89 -12.83
CA THR A 373 6.54 -10.89 -12.12
C THR A 373 6.48 -10.49 -10.65
N ILE A 374 5.27 -10.24 -10.13
CA ILE A 374 4.99 -9.84 -8.75
C ILE A 374 3.90 -10.75 -8.20
N LYS A 375 4.23 -11.51 -7.16
CA LYS A 375 3.29 -12.43 -6.52
C LYS A 375 2.26 -11.69 -5.66
N SER A 376 1.13 -12.34 -5.43
CA SER A 376 0.07 -11.83 -4.54
C SER A 376 0.32 -12.24 -3.09
N ASP A 377 1.42 -11.76 -2.51
CA ASP A 377 1.91 -12.10 -1.16
C ASP A 377 2.08 -10.90 -0.24
N ASN A 378 1.78 -9.68 -0.76
CA ASN A 378 1.99 -8.40 -0.08
C ASN A 378 3.46 -8.11 0.27
N GLU A 379 4.41 -8.82 -0.33
CA GLU A 379 5.83 -8.50 -0.21
C GLU A 379 6.18 -7.26 -1.03
N GLN A 380 7.25 -6.58 -0.62
CA GLN A 380 7.69 -5.34 -1.24
C GLN A 380 8.73 -5.63 -2.32
N HIS A 381 8.42 -5.27 -3.55
CA HIS A 381 9.29 -5.43 -4.71
C HIS A 381 9.87 -4.09 -5.15
N MET A 382 11.20 -4.00 -5.21
CA MET A 382 11.88 -2.80 -5.68
C MET A 382 11.94 -2.77 -7.19
N VAL A 383 11.33 -1.74 -7.76
CA VAL A 383 11.33 -1.46 -9.20
C VAL A 383 12.10 -0.17 -9.45
N LEU A 384 13.13 -0.22 -10.27
CA LEU A 384 13.91 0.95 -10.63
C LEU A 384 13.15 1.78 -11.66
N ILE A 385 12.90 3.07 -11.35
CA ILE A 385 12.18 4.00 -12.22
C ILE A 385 13.16 4.82 -13.06
N LYS A 386 14.12 5.49 -12.40
CA LYS A 386 15.02 6.41 -13.06
C LYS A 386 16.36 6.52 -12.33
N VAL A 387 17.42 6.72 -13.08
CA VAL A 387 18.72 7.14 -12.57
C VAL A 387 19.06 8.48 -13.22
N ALA A 388 19.49 9.45 -12.44
CA ALA A 388 19.84 10.78 -12.91
C ALA A 388 21.04 11.32 -12.14
N ASP A 389 21.92 12.04 -12.83
CA ASP A 389 22.99 12.77 -12.21
C ASP A 389 22.55 14.23 -11.99
N LEU A 390 22.55 14.66 -10.74
CA LEU A 390 22.15 16.00 -10.31
C LEU A 390 23.38 16.87 -10.10
N ASP A 391 23.32 18.10 -10.54
CA ASP A 391 24.37 19.07 -10.26
C ASP A 391 24.34 19.44 -8.76
N ALA A 392 25.52 19.41 -8.14
CA ALA A 392 25.70 19.63 -6.71
C ALA A 392 26.76 20.70 -6.43
N GLU A 393 26.39 21.66 -5.59
CA GLU A 393 27.30 22.63 -4.99
C GLU A 393 27.50 22.32 -3.51
N TYR A 394 28.74 22.23 -3.04
CA TYR A 394 29.03 21.86 -1.65
C TYR A 394 29.38 23.11 -0.83
N LYS A 395 28.75 23.19 0.35
CA LYS A 395 28.98 24.28 1.33
C LYS A 395 29.08 23.70 2.73
N TYR A 396 29.92 24.29 3.55
CA TYR A 396 29.94 24.00 4.96
C TYR A 396 28.96 24.89 5.72
N PHE A 397 28.19 24.26 6.59
CA PHE A 397 27.22 24.94 7.41
C PHE A 397 27.46 24.65 8.89
N SER A 398 27.44 25.71 9.71
CA SER A 398 27.57 25.54 11.16
C SER A 398 26.63 26.46 11.91
N ILE A 399 26.08 25.97 13.01
CA ILE A 399 25.27 26.74 13.96
C ILE A 399 25.95 26.63 15.34
N PRO A 400 26.96 27.43 15.64
CA PRO A 400 27.76 27.26 16.88
C PRO A 400 26.97 27.52 18.17
N LYS A 401 25.73 27.98 18.06
CA LYS A 401 24.79 28.10 19.18
C LYS A 401 24.21 26.74 19.59
N LEU A 402 24.07 25.81 18.65
CA LEU A 402 23.43 24.50 18.83
C LEU A 402 24.46 23.38 18.86
N ASP A 403 25.44 23.41 17.94
CA ASP A 403 26.49 22.39 17.82
C ASP A 403 27.80 23.03 17.38
N ASN A 404 28.92 22.56 17.91
CA ASN A 404 30.28 23.03 17.58
C ASN A 404 30.86 22.37 16.33
N ALA A 405 30.06 21.65 15.56
CA ALA A 405 30.50 20.98 14.34
C ALA A 405 30.17 21.80 13.09
N ALA A 406 30.98 21.62 12.05
CA ALA A 406 30.63 22.02 10.69
C ALA A 406 30.03 20.81 9.94
N TYR A 407 28.93 21.06 9.25
CA TYR A 407 28.23 20.08 8.46
C TYR A 407 28.51 20.35 6.97
N LEU A 408 28.93 19.31 6.25
CA LEU A 408 29.01 19.35 4.81
C LEU A 408 27.59 19.23 4.24
N VAL A 409 27.18 20.23 3.45
CA VAL A 409 25.86 20.29 2.82
C VAL A 409 26.04 20.38 1.32
N ALA A 410 25.40 19.47 0.59
CA ALA A 410 25.28 19.55 -0.86
C ALA A 410 23.96 20.27 -1.22
N GLN A 411 24.05 21.26 -2.08
CA GLN A 411 22.92 21.95 -2.67
C GLN A 411 22.68 21.39 -4.07
N LEU A 412 21.51 20.77 -4.27
CA LEU A 412 21.10 20.16 -5.54
C LEU A 412 20.16 21.11 -6.28
N THR A 413 20.32 21.19 -7.59
CA THR A 413 19.49 21.99 -8.50
C THR A 413 18.86 21.13 -9.59
N ASN A 414 17.95 21.69 -10.38
CA ASN A 414 17.32 21.04 -11.54
C ASN A 414 16.49 19.79 -11.22
N LEU A 415 15.80 19.78 -10.07
CA LEU A 415 14.95 18.64 -9.65
C LEU A 415 13.61 18.57 -10.38
N ASP A 416 13.11 19.69 -10.91
CA ASP A 416 11.77 19.81 -11.51
C ASP A 416 11.54 18.91 -12.73
N GLU A 417 12.62 18.65 -13.48
CA GLU A 417 12.54 17.84 -14.69
C GLU A 417 12.41 16.33 -14.42
N LEU A 418 12.58 15.91 -13.17
CA LEU A 418 12.63 14.50 -12.82
C LEU A 418 11.25 13.91 -12.52
N GLY A 419 10.23 14.74 -12.29
CA GLY A 419 8.88 14.28 -11.92
C GLY A 419 8.87 13.57 -10.57
N LEU A 420 9.67 14.05 -9.62
CA LEU A 420 9.77 13.49 -8.28
C LEU A 420 8.47 13.70 -7.51
N VAL A 421 8.19 12.79 -6.58
CA VAL A 421 7.09 12.89 -5.62
C VAL A 421 7.64 12.89 -4.20
N PRO A 422 6.92 13.46 -3.22
CA PRO A 422 7.39 13.49 -1.84
C PRO A 422 7.70 12.10 -1.29
N ALA A 423 8.94 11.87 -0.82
CA ALA A 423 9.36 10.58 -0.26
C ALA A 423 10.67 10.64 0.53
N GLN A 424 10.96 9.56 1.24
CA GLN A 424 12.23 9.37 1.92
C GLN A 424 13.35 9.07 0.92
N ALA A 425 14.51 9.67 1.17
CA ALA A 425 15.73 9.49 0.41
C ALA A 425 16.86 9.03 1.33
N ASN A 426 17.49 7.92 0.97
CA ASN A 426 18.72 7.45 1.61
C ASN A 426 19.92 8.23 1.06
N ILE A 427 20.83 8.61 1.93
CA ILE A 427 22.03 9.34 1.58
C ILE A 427 23.24 8.46 1.76
N PHE A 428 24.04 8.36 0.69
CA PHE A 428 25.32 7.66 0.69
C PHE A 428 26.42 8.65 0.29
N TYR A 429 27.49 8.69 1.07
CA TYR A 429 28.67 9.49 0.81
C TYR A 429 29.91 8.62 0.91
N ASP A 430 30.77 8.63 -0.11
CA ASP A 430 31.99 7.79 -0.19
C ASP A 430 31.69 6.28 0.08
N GLY A 431 30.58 5.78 -0.50
CA GLY A 431 30.15 4.40 -0.33
C GLY A 431 29.52 4.06 1.03
N SER A 432 29.50 5.00 1.98
CA SER A 432 28.94 4.82 3.32
C SER A 432 27.54 5.39 3.41
N TYR A 433 26.63 4.67 4.09
CA TYR A 433 25.31 5.20 4.44
C TYR A 433 25.46 6.26 5.53
N ILE A 434 24.94 7.46 5.26
CA ILE A 434 25.01 8.61 6.17
C ILE A 434 23.72 8.82 6.94
N GLY A 435 22.59 8.54 6.32
CA GLY A 435 21.29 8.74 6.93
C GLY A 435 20.17 8.86 5.91
N GLU A 436 19.02 9.31 6.39
CA GLU A 436 17.83 9.53 5.59
C GLU A 436 17.43 11.00 5.62
N THR A 437 16.85 11.47 4.52
CA THR A 437 16.18 12.77 4.43
C THR A 437 14.83 12.62 3.78
N TYR A 438 13.93 13.59 3.99
CA TYR A 438 12.66 13.66 3.29
C TYR A 438 12.77 14.64 2.13
N LEU A 439 12.52 14.16 0.93
CA LEU A 439 12.57 14.94 -0.30
C LEU A 439 11.13 15.30 -0.67
N ASP A 440 10.80 16.61 -0.65
CA ASP A 440 9.50 17.13 -1.03
C ASP A 440 9.64 18.18 -2.13
N PRO A 441 9.46 17.81 -3.40
CA PRO A 441 9.61 18.74 -4.51
C PRO A 441 8.59 19.89 -4.50
N SER A 442 7.45 19.72 -3.80
CA SER A 442 6.40 20.75 -3.77
C SER A 442 6.70 21.94 -2.86
N VAL A 443 7.63 21.78 -1.92
CA VAL A 443 8.02 22.80 -0.93
C VAL A 443 9.39 23.39 -1.27
N MET A 444 10.11 22.83 -2.23
CA MET A 444 11.46 23.28 -2.59
C MET A 444 11.40 24.58 -3.39
N GLU A 445 12.02 25.61 -2.83
CA GLU A 445 12.59 26.69 -3.64
C GLU A 445 13.71 26.08 -4.49
N ASP A 446 14.09 26.64 -5.60
CA ASP A 446 15.00 26.14 -6.65
C ASP A 446 16.17 25.20 -6.25
N THR A 447 16.43 24.98 -4.96
CA THR A 447 17.54 24.15 -4.45
C THR A 447 17.14 23.25 -3.28
N LEU A 448 17.62 22.00 -3.30
CA LEU A 448 17.55 21.06 -2.18
C LEU A 448 18.87 21.04 -1.41
N SER A 449 18.82 21.32 -0.12
CA SER A 449 19.99 21.22 0.76
C SER A 449 20.06 19.85 1.44
N LEU A 450 21.11 19.09 1.14
CA LEU A 450 21.34 17.75 1.61
C LEU A 450 22.51 17.71 2.58
N SER A 451 22.28 17.36 3.86
CA SER A 451 23.38 17.20 4.82
C SER A 451 24.11 15.87 4.63
N LEU A 452 25.39 15.94 4.37
CA LEU A 452 26.27 14.78 4.18
C LEU A 452 27.02 14.39 5.47
N GLY A 453 26.71 15.05 6.60
CA GLY A 453 27.28 14.74 7.89
C GLY A 453 28.27 15.80 8.41
N LYS A 454 28.85 15.48 9.56
CA LYS A 454 29.83 16.35 10.24
C LYS A 454 31.23 16.12 9.66
N ASP A 455 31.97 17.21 9.39
CA ASP A 455 33.38 17.12 9.08
C ASP A 455 34.20 17.15 10.38
N PRO A 456 34.90 16.08 10.72
CA PRO A 456 35.68 16.03 11.96
C PRO A 456 36.94 16.94 11.93
N ASN A 457 37.34 17.40 10.75
CA ASN A 457 38.52 18.27 10.62
C ASN A 457 38.19 19.73 10.87
N ILE A 458 36.93 20.12 10.92
CA ILE A 458 36.49 21.51 11.14
C ILE A 458 35.84 21.62 12.51
N LEU A 459 36.51 22.27 13.42
CA LEU A 459 36.01 22.59 14.76
C LEU A 459 35.60 24.02 14.87
N VAL A 460 34.36 24.29 15.24
CA VAL A 460 33.81 25.60 15.44
C VAL A 460 33.62 25.88 16.93
N LYS A 461 34.26 26.94 17.41
CA LYS A 461 34.19 27.34 18.83
C LYS A 461 33.48 28.67 18.96
N ARG A 462 32.45 28.72 19.80
CA ARG A 462 31.72 29.97 20.14
C ARG A 462 32.01 30.35 21.57
N THR A 463 32.60 31.53 21.76
CA THR A 463 33.01 32.07 23.09
C THR A 463 32.29 33.37 23.36
N LEU A 464 31.65 33.48 24.54
CA LEU A 464 31.04 34.74 24.99
C LEU A 464 32.12 35.75 25.41
N LEU A 465 32.18 36.90 24.77
CA LEU A 465 33.08 38.00 25.10
C LEU A 465 32.48 38.83 26.25
N LYS A 466 32.78 38.42 27.48
CA LYS A 466 32.23 39.08 28.69
C LYS A 466 32.56 40.59 28.76
N LYS A 467 33.73 41.02 28.28
CA LYS A 467 34.16 42.41 28.27
C LYS A 467 33.38 43.30 27.31
N GLU A 468 32.80 42.72 26.27
CA GLU A 468 32.04 43.41 25.24
C GLU A 468 30.54 43.28 25.39
N SER A 469 30.10 42.39 26.28
CA SER A 469 28.69 42.21 26.61
C SER A 469 28.24 43.28 27.58
N LYS A 470 27.16 43.99 27.25
CA LYS A 470 26.65 45.15 28.04
C LYS A 470 25.19 44.88 28.41
N GLU A 471 24.84 45.39 29.58
CA GLU A 471 23.48 45.42 30.09
C GLU A 471 23.08 46.88 30.35
N ARG A 472 21.98 47.33 29.76
CA ARG A 472 21.45 48.71 29.94
C ARG A 472 20.01 48.61 30.43
N ILE A 473 19.65 49.47 31.36
CA ILE A 473 18.28 49.72 31.79
C ILE A 473 17.81 51.01 31.15
N ILE A 474 16.78 50.97 30.34
CA ILE A 474 16.19 52.11 29.63
C ILE A 474 14.72 52.18 30.04
N GLY A 475 14.38 53.05 31.00
CA GLY A 475 13.06 53.11 31.63
C GLY A 475 12.72 51.82 32.39
N GLU A 476 11.60 51.22 32.07
CA GLU A 476 11.17 49.91 32.64
C GLU A 476 11.69 48.71 31.85
N SER A 477 12.38 48.92 30.74
CA SER A 477 12.91 47.85 29.87
C SER A 477 14.40 47.59 30.12
N LYS A 478 14.80 46.33 30.09
CA LYS A 478 16.16 45.86 30.23
C LYS A 478 16.71 45.36 28.91
N GLU A 479 17.70 46.08 28.37
CA GLU A 479 18.40 45.69 27.17
C GLU A 479 19.70 44.97 27.52
N ARG A 480 19.91 43.78 26.96
CA ARG A 480 21.12 43.00 27.14
C ARG A 480 21.78 42.68 25.81
N THR A 481 22.92 43.29 25.55
CA THR A 481 23.74 42.99 24.37
C THR A 481 24.77 41.93 24.71
N MET A 482 24.80 40.84 23.97
CA MET A 482 25.77 39.77 24.13
C MET A 482 26.64 39.69 22.88
N SER A 483 27.96 39.82 23.06
CA SER A 483 28.95 39.69 21.99
C SER A 483 29.64 38.33 22.08
N TYR A 484 29.75 37.64 20.94
CA TYR A 484 30.37 36.34 20.83
C TYR A 484 31.49 36.36 19.80
N SER A 485 32.58 35.65 20.10
CA SER A 485 33.61 35.30 19.12
C SER A 485 33.28 33.91 18.55
N ILE A 486 33.38 33.75 17.23
CA ILE A 486 33.30 32.50 16.54
C ILE A 486 34.67 32.26 15.90
N GLU A 487 35.30 31.15 16.26
CA GLU A 487 36.58 30.69 15.73
C GLU A 487 36.33 29.40 14.96
N VAL A 488 36.85 29.33 13.73
CA VAL A 488 36.74 28.12 12.87
C VAL A 488 38.14 27.60 12.60
#